data_7b99102e17a44eacfc29ca05ee556d61
#
_entry.id   7b99102e17a44eacfc29ca05ee556d61
#
_cell.length_a   1.000
_cell.length_b   1.000
_cell.length_c   1.000
_cell.angle_alpha   90.00
_cell.angle_beta   90.00
_cell.angle_gamma   90.00
#
_symmetry.space_group_name_H-M   'P 1'
#
loop_
_entity.id
_entity.type
_entity.pdbx_description
1 polymer ?
#
loop_
_entity_poly.entity_id
_entity_poly.type
_entity_poly.pdbx_seq_one_letter_code
_entity_poly.pdbx_strand_id
1 'polypeptide(L)'
;MEDWKENQYEEDDIQIENAEELNDLTYTTPNEGYVFKEVHVTKKDFSVFELARKYKKGDLILDVSFERKLVWKERQKCELIESILMGLPLPIFYFKQLENGKFVVVDGKQRLSTLFEFLDDKFALKNLKILDFLNKKKFSDLINEFGIYQTQLEDYQVYSHVILPPTPDRILFDIFDRVNRGGTKLNKQ
;
A
#
# COMPACT_ATOMS: atom_id res chain seq x y z
N MET A 1 15.78 -3.58 -23.12
CA MET A 1 14.32 -3.27 -23.06
C MET A 1 13.64 -4.60 -22.81
N GLU A 2 13.50 -4.97 -21.53
CA GLU A 2 12.86 -6.24 -21.17
C GLU A 2 11.38 -5.99 -20.95
N ASP A 3 10.57 -6.67 -21.73
CA ASP A 3 9.11 -6.65 -21.63
C ASP A 3 8.68 -7.19 -20.27
N TRP A 4 7.97 -6.36 -19.53
CA TRP A 4 7.33 -6.71 -18.28
C TRP A 4 6.15 -7.63 -18.58
N LYS A 5 6.40 -8.94 -18.58
CA LYS A 5 5.32 -9.94 -18.58
C LYS A 5 4.55 -9.80 -17.26
N GLU A 6 3.23 -9.61 -17.37
CA GLU A 6 2.32 -9.85 -16.26
C GLU A 6 2.65 -11.20 -15.64
N ASN A 7 3.11 -11.16 -14.39
CA ASN A 7 3.30 -12.38 -13.63
C ASN A 7 1.91 -12.97 -13.38
N GLN A 8 1.56 -13.97 -14.20
CA GLN A 8 0.51 -14.92 -13.83
C GLN A 8 1.05 -15.73 -12.66
N TYR A 9 0.64 -15.35 -11.45
CA TYR A 9 0.83 -16.18 -10.28
C TYR A 9 -0.17 -17.33 -10.37
N GLU A 10 0.33 -18.55 -10.37
CA GLU A 10 -0.48 -19.74 -10.21
C GLU A 10 -1.27 -19.62 -8.88
N GLU A 11 -2.58 -19.86 -8.95
CA GLU A 11 -3.58 -19.68 -7.90
C GLU A 11 -3.48 -20.69 -6.74
N ASP A 12 -2.35 -21.37 -6.58
CA ASP A 12 -2.32 -22.64 -5.84
C ASP A 12 -2.13 -22.57 -4.33
N ASP A 13 -1.97 -21.39 -3.68
CA ASP A 13 -1.71 -21.41 -2.23
C ASP A 13 -2.46 -20.37 -1.36
N ILE A 14 -3.50 -19.72 -1.87
CA ILE A 14 -4.39 -18.93 -1.02
C ILE A 14 -5.83 -19.32 -1.33
N GLN A 15 -6.28 -20.43 -0.72
CA GLN A 15 -7.72 -20.68 -0.58
C GLN A 15 -8.27 -19.66 0.43
N ILE A 16 -8.59 -18.47 -0.06
CA ILE A 16 -9.47 -17.55 0.63
C ILE A 16 -10.88 -18.02 0.28
N GLU A 17 -11.53 -18.65 1.27
CA GLU A 17 -12.91 -19.04 1.21
C GLU A 17 -13.78 -17.91 0.65
N ASN A 18 -14.79 -18.27 -0.12
CA ASN A 18 -15.65 -17.39 -0.91
C ASN A 18 -16.19 -16.20 -0.11
N ALA A 19 -16.40 -15.08 -0.78
CA ALA A 19 -16.98 -13.85 -0.21
C ALA A 19 -18.36 -14.07 0.46
N GLU A 20 -19.00 -15.19 0.23
CA GLU A 20 -20.24 -15.59 0.89
C GLU A 20 -20.00 -16.15 2.30
N GLU A 21 -18.87 -16.80 2.55
CA GLU A 21 -18.47 -17.23 3.91
C GLU A 21 -18.04 -16.05 4.79
N LEU A 22 -17.56 -14.96 4.19
CA LEU A 22 -17.25 -13.71 4.90
C LEU A 22 -18.51 -13.01 5.46
N ASN A 23 -19.70 -13.24 4.88
CA ASN A 23 -20.95 -12.70 5.39
C ASN A 23 -21.49 -13.49 6.60
N ASP A 24 -21.03 -14.72 6.81
CA ASP A 24 -21.41 -15.56 7.95
C ASP A 24 -20.50 -15.36 9.16
N LEU A 25 -19.44 -14.56 9.02
CA LEU A 25 -18.64 -14.03 10.13
C LEU A 25 -19.35 -12.87 10.84
N THR A 26 -20.69 -12.91 10.87
CA THR A 26 -21.49 -12.08 11.77
C THR A 26 -21.10 -12.47 13.20
N TYR A 27 -20.50 -11.52 13.88
CA TYR A 27 -20.30 -11.35 15.32
C TYR A 27 -21.14 -12.32 16.19
N THR A 28 -20.76 -13.57 16.25
CA THR A 28 -21.33 -14.52 17.18
C THR A 28 -20.40 -14.68 18.37
N THR A 29 -20.83 -14.03 19.42
CA THR A 29 -20.54 -14.17 20.84
C THR A 29 -19.41 -13.31 21.43
N PRO A 30 -19.76 -12.52 22.49
CA PRO A 30 -18.82 -11.69 23.26
C PRO A 30 -17.90 -12.49 24.19
N ASN A 31 -17.84 -13.81 24.11
CA ASN A 31 -17.24 -14.64 25.15
C ASN A 31 -15.99 -15.42 24.77
N GLU A 32 -15.53 -15.39 23.54
CA GLU A 32 -14.16 -15.81 23.23
C GLU A 32 -13.25 -14.57 23.25
N GLY A 33 -12.78 -14.20 24.42
CA GLY A 33 -11.87 -13.09 24.61
C GLY A 33 -10.68 -13.22 23.67
N TYR A 34 -10.40 -12.14 22.90
CA TYR A 34 -9.15 -12.01 22.19
C TYR A 34 -8.01 -12.31 23.16
N VAL A 35 -7.30 -13.39 22.95
CA VAL A 35 -6.06 -13.64 23.66
C VAL A 35 -5.03 -12.66 23.07
N PHE A 36 -4.96 -11.44 23.64
CA PHE A 36 -4.03 -10.37 23.22
C PHE A 36 -2.57 -10.83 23.11
N LYS A 37 -2.24 -12.00 23.64
CA LYS A 37 -0.91 -12.61 23.55
C LYS A 37 -0.52 -13.08 22.14
N GLU A 38 -1.46 -13.15 21.21
CA GLU A 38 -1.24 -13.65 19.84
C GLU A 38 -1.02 -12.55 18.80
N VAL A 39 -1.11 -11.27 19.19
CA VAL A 39 -0.94 -10.15 18.25
C VAL A 39 0.48 -9.66 18.29
N HIS A 40 1.23 -9.97 17.26
CA HIS A 40 2.62 -9.54 17.11
C HIS A 40 2.73 -8.45 16.04
N VAL A 41 3.00 -7.21 16.45
CA VAL A 41 3.19 -6.08 15.54
C VAL A 41 4.54 -5.45 15.80
N THR A 42 5.29 -5.20 14.74
CA THR A 42 6.55 -4.47 14.77
C THR A 42 6.50 -3.24 13.87
N LYS A 43 7.30 -2.24 14.19
CA LYS A 43 7.53 -1.10 13.29
C LYS A 43 8.64 -1.47 12.33
N LYS A 44 8.45 -1.16 11.06
CA LYS A 44 9.48 -1.34 10.05
C LYS A 44 9.33 -0.27 8.97
N ASP A 45 10.40 0.44 8.72
CA ASP A 45 10.44 1.47 7.71
C ASP A 45 11.11 0.92 6.46
N PHE A 46 10.59 1.31 5.30
CA PHE A 46 11.12 0.91 4.00
C PHE A 46 11.27 2.14 3.12
N SER A 47 12.31 2.21 2.31
CA SER A 47 12.31 3.20 1.23
C SER A 47 11.35 2.79 0.11
N VAL A 48 10.88 3.78 -0.65
CA VAL A 48 10.05 3.53 -1.84
C VAL A 48 10.80 2.60 -2.82
N PHE A 49 12.11 2.80 -2.99
CA PHE A 49 12.95 1.94 -3.82
C PHE A 49 12.97 0.49 -3.32
N GLU A 50 13.09 0.27 -2.00
CA GLU A 50 13.06 -1.08 -1.44
C GLU A 50 11.71 -1.77 -1.69
N LEU A 51 10.59 -1.06 -1.47
CA LEU A 51 9.25 -1.60 -1.71
C LEU A 51 9.01 -1.92 -3.19
N ALA A 52 9.45 -1.04 -4.09
CA ALA A 52 9.35 -1.28 -5.53
C ALA A 52 10.17 -2.53 -5.95
N ARG A 53 11.38 -2.68 -5.41
CA ARG A 53 12.20 -3.88 -5.65
C ARG A 53 11.54 -5.15 -5.11
N LYS A 54 10.96 -5.10 -3.89
CA LYS A 54 10.23 -6.24 -3.31
C LYS A 54 9.00 -6.60 -4.15
N TYR A 55 8.25 -5.61 -4.61
CA TYR A 55 7.10 -5.81 -5.49
C TYR A 55 7.51 -6.49 -6.79
N LYS A 56 8.56 -6.00 -7.46
CA LYS A 56 9.10 -6.58 -8.70
C LYS A 56 9.59 -8.03 -8.54
N LYS A 57 10.04 -8.41 -7.34
CA LYS A 57 10.47 -9.78 -7.01
C LYS A 57 9.34 -10.70 -6.54
N GLY A 58 8.13 -10.19 -6.36
CA GLY A 58 7.03 -10.95 -5.76
C GLY A 58 7.19 -11.19 -4.26
N ASP A 59 8.03 -10.40 -3.58
CA ASP A 59 8.19 -10.41 -2.11
C ASP A 59 7.22 -9.46 -1.41
N LEU A 60 6.58 -8.56 -2.17
CA LEU A 60 5.50 -7.69 -1.73
C LEU A 60 4.28 -7.92 -2.60
N ILE A 61 3.19 -8.33 -2.00
CA ILE A 61 1.93 -8.69 -2.66
C ILE A 61 0.93 -7.56 -2.44
N LEU A 62 0.47 -6.96 -3.54
CA LEU A 62 -0.67 -6.05 -3.55
C LEU A 62 -1.93 -6.89 -3.81
N ASP A 63 -2.47 -7.51 -2.75
CA ASP A 63 -3.67 -8.31 -2.91
C ASP A 63 -4.86 -7.45 -3.37
N VAL A 64 -5.55 -7.90 -4.42
CA VAL A 64 -6.65 -7.18 -5.07
C VAL A 64 -8.01 -7.59 -4.48
N SER A 65 -8.07 -8.66 -3.69
CA SER A 65 -9.31 -9.31 -3.26
C SER A 65 -10.14 -8.50 -2.26
N PHE A 66 -9.52 -7.60 -1.49
CA PHE A 66 -10.19 -6.81 -0.44
C PHE A 66 -10.58 -5.39 -0.85
N GLU A 67 -10.20 -4.93 -2.04
CA GLU A 67 -10.52 -3.57 -2.46
C GLU A 67 -11.87 -3.48 -3.18
N ARG A 68 -12.80 -2.76 -2.56
CA ARG A 68 -13.85 -2.08 -3.33
C ARG A 68 -13.14 -1.26 -4.40
N LYS A 69 -13.60 -1.36 -5.65
CA LYS A 69 -13.06 -0.73 -6.88
C LYS A 69 -12.96 0.80 -6.84
N LEU A 70 -12.45 1.39 -5.77
CA LEU A 70 -12.14 2.81 -5.69
C LEU A 70 -10.73 3.03 -6.23
N VAL A 71 -10.61 2.98 -7.55
CA VAL A 71 -9.39 3.37 -8.23
C VAL A 71 -9.19 4.88 -8.03
N TRP A 72 -8.04 5.28 -7.52
CA TRP A 72 -7.68 6.69 -7.39
C TRP A 72 -7.74 7.40 -8.74
N LYS A 73 -8.36 8.57 -8.74
CA LYS A 73 -8.36 9.46 -9.90
C LYS A 73 -6.95 10.03 -10.11
N GLU A 74 -6.63 10.38 -11.35
CA GLU A 74 -5.31 10.92 -11.72
C GLU A 74 -4.87 12.08 -10.82
N ARG A 75 -5.79 12.95 -10.43
CA ARG A 75 -5.52 14.04 -9.49
C ARG A 75 -4.98 13.55 -8.15
N GLN A 76 -5.58 12.51 -7.55
CA GLN A 76 -5.15 11.96 -6.27
C GLN A 76 -3.76 11.32 -6.37
N LYS A 77 -3.48 10.67 -7.51
CA LYS A 77 -2.16 10.11 -7.80
C LYS A 77 -1.10 11.21 -7.86
N CYS A 78 -1.35 12.28 -8.58
CA CYS A 78 -0.42 13.41 -8.71
C CYS A 78 -0.22 14.14 -7.37
N GLU A 79 -1.29 14.36 -6.59
CA GLU A 79 -1.21 14.97 -5.26
C GLU A 79 -0.37 14.12 -4.28
N LEU A 80 -0.44 12.78 -4.38
CA LEU A 80 0.42 11.90 -3.58
C LEU A 80 1.90 12.08 -3.93
N ILE A 81 2.22 12.04 -5.24
CA ILE A 81 3.62 12.21 -5.69
C ILE A 81 4.14 13.59 -5.28
N GLU A 82 3.36 14.65 -5.48
CA GLU A 82 3.73 16.01 -5.05
C GLU A 82 4.04 16.05 -3.55
N SER A 83 3.18 15.43 -2.72
CA SER A 83 3.37 15.38 -1.27
C SER A 83 4.70 14.73 -0.88
N ILE A 84 5.07 13.62 -1.54
CA ILE A 84 6.34 12.93 -1.31
C ILE A 84 7.52 13.78 -1.75
N LEU A 85 7.43 14.39 -2.93
CA LEU A 85 8.49 15.28 -3.44
C LEU A 85 8.68 16.55 -2.60
N MET A 86 7.69 16.90 -1.81
CA MET A 86 7.76 17.96 -0.79
C MET A 86 8.24 17.46 0.58
N GLY A 87 8.49 16.16 0.75
CA GLY A 87 8.88 15.57 2.03
C GLY A 87 7.75 15.50 3.07
N LEU A 88 6.48 15.61 2.65
CA LEU A 88 5.36 15.56 3.58
C LEU A 88 5.13 14.12 4.07
N PRO A 89 4.80 13.92 5.36
CA PRO A 89 4.55 12.60 5.90
C PRO A 89 3.27 12.01 5.33
N LEU A 90 3.32 10.72 4.98
CA LEU A 90 2.15 9.94 4.60
C LEU A 90 1.55 9.21 5.81
N PRO A 91 0.25 8.88 5.77
CA PRO A 91 -0.33 7.98 6.76
C PRO A 91 0.41 6.66 6.80
N ILE A 92 0.51 6.07 8.00
CA ILE A 92 1.19 4.79 8.24
C ILE A 92 0.61 3.70 7.34
N PHE A 93 1.49 2.80 6.89
CA PHE A 93 1.12 1.63 6.11
C PHE A 93 1.00 0.42 7.02
N TYR A 94 0.19 -0.56 6.62
CA TYR A 94 0.07 -1.82 7.33
C TYR A 94 0.37 -2.98 6.39
N PHE A 95 1.31 -3.84 6.83
CA PHE A 95 1.69 -5.05 6.11
C PHE A 95 1.45 -6.26 7.00
N LYS A 96 1.14 -7.41 6.38
CA LYS A 96 1.23 -8.72 7.00
C LYS A 96 2.49 -9.40 6.49
N GLN A 97 3.31 -9.94 7.37
CA GLN A 97 4.37 -10.85 6.98
C GLN A 97 3.85 -12.27 6.99
N LEU A 98 4.05 -12.99 5.89
CA LEU A 98 3.76 -14.41 5.77
C LEU A 98 4.91 -15.24 6.35
N GLU A 99 4.66 -16.53 6.62
CA GLU A 99 5.67 -17.45 7.14
C GLU A 99 6.87 -17.61 6.21
N ASN A 100 6.67 -17.50 4.90
CA ASN A 100 7.72 -17.53 3.88
C ASN A 100 8.52 -16.20 3.78
N GLY A 101 8.24 -15.23 4.66
CA GLY A 101 8.93 -13.94 4.71
C GLY A 101 8.41 -12.87 3.73
N LYS A 102 7.46 -13.20 2.85
CA LYS A 102 6.82 -12.24 1.96
C LYS A 102 5.90 -11.30 2.74
N PHE A 103 5.59 -10.15 2.13
CA PHE A 103 4.68 -9.16 2.71
C PHE A 103 3.41 -9.04 1.87
N VAL A 104 2.27 -8.98 2.54
CA VAL A 104 0.97 -8.62 1.95
C VAL A 104 0.57 -7.24 2.45
N VAL A 105 0.13 -6.38 1.55
CA VAL A 105 -0.33 -5.04 1.92
C VAL A 105 -1.72 -5.12 2.50
N VAL A 106 -1.89 -4.71 3.76
CA VAL A 106 -3.18 -4.62 4.44
C VAL A 106 -3.82 -3.26 4.22
N ASP A 107 -3.06 -2.16 4.44
CA ASP A 107 -3.48 -0.79 4.13
C ASP A 107 -2.37 -0.03 3.40
N GLY A 108 -2.79 0.86 2.50
CA GLY A 108 -1.89 1.66 1.67
C GLY A 108 -1.72 1.15 0.24
N LYS A 109 -2.52 0.19 -0.22
CA LYS A 109 -2.45 -0.39 -1.58
C LYS A 109 -2.52 0.67 -2.67
N GLN A 110 -3.50 1.59 -2.62
CA GLN A 110 -3.66 2.64 -3.63
C GLN A 110 -2.45 3.58 -3.68
N ARG A 111 -1.86 3.87 -2.52
CA ARG A 111 -0.65 4.68 -2.40
C ARG A 111 0.54 3.97 -3.03
N LEU A 112 0.76 2.69 -2.69
CA LEU A 112 1.86 1.89 -3.26
C LEU A 112 1.68 1.66 -4.76
N SER A 113 0.47 1.30 -5.23
CA SER A 113 0.19 1.17 -6.66
C SER A 113 0.53 2.46 -7.41
N THR A 114 0.14 3.62 -6.86
CA THR A 114 0.45 4.93 -7.47
C THR A 114 1.96 5.16 -7.56
N LEU A 115 2.70 4.84 -6.50
CA LEU A 115 4.16 4.98 -6.49
C LEU A 115 4.80 4.09 -7.55
N PHE A 116 4.40 2.82 -7.61
CA PHE A 116 4.95 1.88 -8.59
C PHE A 116 4.57 2.25 -10.03
N GLU A 117 3.34 2.69 -10.26
CA GLU A 117 2.91 3.19 -11.56
C GLU A 117 3.72 4.42 -12.01
N PHE A 118 4.06 5.32 -11.10
CA PHE A 118 4.88 6.49 -11.42
C PHE A 118 6.33 6.11 -11.70
N LEU A 119 6.93 5.24 -10.87
CA LEU A 119 8.28 4.72 -11.09
C LEU A 119 8.41 3.96 -12.43
N ASP A 120 7.31 3.37 -12.91
CA ASP A 120 7.22 2.67 -14.19
C ASP A 120 6.74 3.57 -15.35
N ASP A 121 6.77 4.90 -15.20
CA ASP A 121 6.37 5.89 -16.22
C ASP A 121 4.93 5.73 -16.76
N LYS A 122 4.02 5.08 -16.01
CA LYS A 122 2.64 4.84 -16.46
C LYS A 122 1.78 6.11 -16.54
N PHE A 123 2.17 7.17 -15.83
CA PHE A 123 1.51 8.47 -15.94
C PHE A 123 2.51 9.62 -15.76
N ALA A 124 2.12 10.82 -16.23
CA ALA A 124 2.86 12.06 -16.01
C ALA A 124 2.15 12.91 -14.95
N LEU A 125 2.92 13.69 -14.20
CA LEU A 125 2.39 14.65 -13.23
C LEU A 125 1.52 15.72 -13.92
N LYS A 126 0.38 16.04 -13.29
CA LYS A 126 -0.57 17.03 -13.82
C LYS A 126 -1.22 17.80 -12.68
N ASN A 127 -1.47 19.09 -12.96
CA ASN A 127 -2.20 19.98 -12.06
C ASN A 127 -1.57 20.08 -10.66
N LEU A 128 -0.24 19.95 -10.58
CA LEU A 128 0.50 20.23 -9.38
C LEU A 128 0.37 21.71 -9.04
N LYS A 129 0.23 22.02 -7.76
CA LYS A 129 -0.01 23.39 -7.28
C LYS A 129 1.25 24.08 -6.76
N ILE A 130 2.18 23.31 -6.22
CA ILE A 130 3.39 23.81 -5.54
C ILE A 130 4.61 23.53 -6.42
N LEU A 131 4.74 22.31 -6.92
CA LEU A 131 5.81 21.90 -7.83
C LEU A 131 5.32 21.97 -9.29
N ASP A 132 4.69 23.07 -9.70
CA ASP A 132 4.04 23.24 -10.99
C ASP A 132 5.00 23.06 -12.18
N PHE A 133 6.28 23.36 -12.00
CA PHE A 133 7.34 23.13 -13.00
C PHE A 133 7.55 21.65 -13.33
N LEU A 134 7.09 20.72 -12.46
CA LEU A 134 7.10 19.27 -12.73
C LEU A 134 5.86 18.80 -13.49
N ASN A 135 4.91 19.66 -13.81
CA ASN A 135 3.77 19.28 -14.62
C ASN A 135 4.22 18.73 -15.98
N LYS A 136 3.56 17.65 -16.42
CA LYS A 136 3.85 16.87 -17.64
C LYS A 136 5.12 16.02 -17.56
N LYS A 137 5.85 16.01 -16.42
CA LYS A 137 7.04 15.19 -16.22
C LYS A 137 6.63 13.80 -15.74
N LYS A 138 7.34 12.79 -16.23
CA LYS A 138 7.33 11.40 -15.77
C LYS A 138 8.51 11.16 -14.86
N PHE A 139 8.59 9.98 -14.27
CA PHE A 139 9.73 9.62 -13.41
C PHE A 139 11.05 9.62 -14.20
N SER A 140 11.08 9.12 -15.43
CA SER A 140 12.26 9.17 -16.30
C SER A 140 12.75 10.58 -16.56
N ASP A 141 11.85 11.58 -16.62
CA ASP A 141 12.25 12.99 -16.77
C ASP A 141 12.92 13.52 -15.50
N LEU A 142 12.49 13.05 -14.31
CA LEU A 142 13.14 13.42 -13.05
C LEU A 142 14.58 12.93 -13.01
N ILE A 143 14.84 11.71 -13.48
CA ILE A 143 16.19 11.14 -13.56
C ILE A 143 17.12 12.05 -14.39
N ASN A 144 16.64 12.53 -15.49
CA ASN A 144 17.46 13.27 -16.47
C ASN A 144 17.62 14.76 -16.14
N GLU A 145 16.56 15.40 -15.62
CA GLU A 145 16.49 16.86 -15.50
C GLU A 145 16.46 17.33 -14.03
N PHE A 146 15.99 16.49 -13.12
CA PHE A 146 15.67 16.86 -11.74
C PHE A 146 16.11 15.80 -10.73
N GLY A 147 17.37 15.35 -10.80
CA GLY A 147 17.90 14.22 -10.02
C GLY A 147 17.67 14.30 -8.51
N ILE A 148 17.55 15.51 -7.93
CA ILE A 148 17.22 15.67 -6.52
C ILE A 148 15.82 15.12 -6.19
N TYR A 149 14.85 15.32 -7.07
CA TYR A 149 13.49 14.82 -6.88
C TYR A 149 13.39 13.31 -7.12
N GLN A 150 14.20 12.77 -8.03
CA GLN A 150 14.34 11.32 -8.18
C GLN A 150 14.80 10.69 -6.87
N THR A 151 15.93 11.16 -6.35
CA THR A 151 16.51 10.64 -5.09
C THR A 151 15.51 10.79 -3.94
N GLN A 152 14.84 11.94 -3.84
CA GLN A 152 13.86 12.21 -2.79
C GLN A 152 12.67 11.24 -2.86
N LEU A 153 12.22 10.86 -4.06
CA LEU A 153 11.16 9.87 -4.23
C LEU A 153 11.64 8.46 -3.87
N GLU A 154 12.81 8.05 -4.36
CA GLU A 154 13.36 6.72 -4.13
C GLU A 154 13.69 6.46 -2.66
N ASP A 155 14.27 7.46 -1.99
CA ASP A 155 14.70 7.37 -0.60
C ASP A 155 13.58 7.71 0.41
N TYR A 156 12.42 8.16 -0.08
CA TYR A 156 11.31 8.49 0.81
C TYR A 156 10.95 7.32 1.71
N GLN A 157 10.88 7.59 3.03
CA GLN A 157 10.63 6.56 4.03
C GLN A 157 9.13 6.30 4.21
N VAL A 158 8.72 5.09 3.90
CA VAL A 158 7.38 4.56 4.13
C VAL A 158 7.36 3.96 5.53
N TYR A 159 6.75 4.69 6.47
CA TYR A 159 6.56 4.20 7.84
C TYR A 159 5.48 3.16 7.87
N SER A 160 5.77 2.00 8.48
CA SER A 160 4.81 0.91 8.50
C SER A 160 4.77 0.14 9.81
N HIS A 161 3.60 -0.45 10.05
CA HIS A 161 3.42 -1.53 11.02
C HIS A 161 3.33 -2.86 10.28
N VAL A 162 4.17 -3.80 10.70
CA VAL A 162 4.18 -5.16 10.15
C VAL A 162 3.58 -6.11 11.18
N ILE A 163 2.52 -6.79 10.78
CA ILE A 163 1.87 -7.82 11.56
C ILE A 163 2.58 -9.13 11.26
N LEU A 164 3.15 -9.74 12.30
CA LEU A 164 3.98 -10.93 12.21
C LEU A 164 3.14 -12.21 12.44
N PRO A 165 3.51 -13.36 11.85
CA PRO A 165 2.95 -14.64 12.25
C PRO A 165 3.34 -14.93 13.73
N PRO A 166 2.52 -15.67 14.49
CA PRO A 166 1.30 -16.37 14.10
C PRO A 166 0.00 -15.57 14.31
N THR A 167 0.01 -14.25 14.11
CA THR A 167 -1.20 -13.43 14.30
C THR A 167 -2.35 -13.93 13.42
N PRO A 168 -3.51 -14.31 14.00
CA PRO A 168 -4.66 -14.80 13.23
C PRO A 168 -5.24 -13.79 12.27
N ASP A 169 -5.74 -14.26 11.12
CA ASP A 169 -6.28 -13.39 10.03
C ASP A 169 -7.48 -12.56 10.48
N ARG A 170 -8.33 -13.07 11.37
CA ARG A 170 -9.46 -12.30 11.94
C ARG A 170 -9.00 -10.97 12.56
N ILE A 171 -7.80 -10.93 13.16
CA ILE A 171 -7.24 -9.71 13.75
C ILE A 171 -6.84 -8.71 12.67
N LEU A 172 -6.41 -9.18 11.50
CA LEU A 172 -6.10 -8.31 10.36
C LEU A 172 -7.34 -7.55 9.90
N PHE A 173 -8.50 -8.24 9.83
CA PHE A 173 -9.77 -7.59 9.46
C PHE A 173 -10.16 -6.52 10.48
N ASP A 174 -10.02 -6.81 11.76
CA ASP A 174 -10.32 -5.84 12.81
C ASP A 174 -9.38 -4.60 12.75
N ILE A 175 -8.10 -4.83 12.51
CA ILE A 175 -7.13 -3.73 12.33
C ILE A 175 -7.53 -2.91 11.10
N PHE A 176 -7.78 -3.57 9.96
CA PHE A 176 -8.17 -2.93 8.70
C PHE A 176 -9.45 -2.08 8.87
N ASP A 177 -10.48 -2.66 9.49
CA ASP A 177 -11.76 -1.98 9.70
C ASP A 177 -11.60 -0.76 10.63
N ARG A 178 -10.83 -0.89 11.71
CA ARG A 178 -10.55 0.22 12.65
C ARG A 178 -9.72 1.32 12.02
N VAL A 179 -8.69 0.98 11.24
CA VAL A 179 -7.85 1.95 10.53
C VAL A 179 -8.68 2.72 9.51
N ASN A 180 -9.52 2.02 8.74
CA ASN A 180 -10.39 2.65 7.74
C ASN A 180 -11.52 3.49 8.37
N ARG A 181 -12.10 3.05 9.50
CA ARG A 181 -13.13 3.83 10.21
C ARG A 181 -12.57 5.09 10.85
N GLY A 182 -11.32 5.09 11.30
CA GLY A 182 -10.64 6.28 11.81
C GLY A 182 -10.49 7.42 10.79
N GLY A 183 -10.62 7.11 9.49
CA GLY A 183 -10.62 8.08 8.39
C GLY A 183 -12.00 8.67 8.06
N THR A 184 -13.05 8.33 8.79
CA THR A 184 -14.39 8.91 8.54
C THR A 184 -14.38 10.41 8.87
N LYS A 185 -14.68 11.24 7.87
CA LYS A 185 -14.77 12.70 8.01
C LYS A 185 -15.62 13.07 9.21
N LEU A 186 -15.05 13.80 10.17
CA LEU A 186 -15.82 14.58 11.12
C LEU A 186 -16.74 15.49 10.29
N ASN A 187 -18.05 15.22 10.35
CA ASN A 187 -19.04 16.13 9.77
C ASN A 187 -18.83 17.51 10.40
N LYS A 188 -18.61 18.52 9.56
CA LYS A 188 -18.65 19.91 9.99
C LYS A 188 -20.04 20.15 10.57
N GLN A 189 -20.12 20.41 11.86
CA GLN A 189 -21.24 21.10 12.49
C GLN A 189 -21.30 22.53 12.02
#